data_43088c932bbd9dda236244e76fb93397
#
_entry.id   43088c932bbd9dda236244e76fb93397
#
_cell.length_a   1.000
_cell.length_b   1.000
_cell.length_c   1.000
_cell.angle_alpha   90.00
_cell.angle_beta   90.00
_cell.angle_gamma   90.00
#
_symmetry.space_group_name_H-M   'P 1'
#
loop_
_entity.id
_entity.type
_entity.pdbx_description
1 polymer ?
#
loop_
_entity_poly.entity_id
_entity_poly.type
_entity_poly.pdbx_seq_one_letter_code
_entity_poly.pdbx_strand_id
1 'polypeptide(L)'
;TADADTQDAAEETTEAKDYGTLYVSFPTGNIRIAIDILAQQLGYFKEEGVTVEEVNLGGMDALTAINSADGNLDLLTTGFVADLQAIGSGYDLTVIGGTAVEGGAIITKKGNADQYKDAGTILNFDAVKSAKLGLQRNEAAWVITRQYLLDNGVTEDEITAIEDESTGNIAYYADQTAVAQAVQKDEVNLAFLPLEYALLYADAYDLEVVAKAGDLQENYVCCREVTSKARLAEKKDAFVAYEKARIRAFEYYKQGETDDSVRQDVVNIVASWSGKETDYVDTYLYGGVTKYATDPNTAGIVKYVEAANNSGLLQSAGIDFASYDIKQNVDTSAYGQAITELAKENPDNAFYASLLEQYNTDNQ
;
A
#
# COMPACT_ATOMS: atom_id res chain seq x y z
N THR A 1 26.67 68.04 4.24
CA THR A 1 25.30 67.54 4.26
C THR A 1 25.18 66.53 3.15
N ALA A 2 25.23 65.25 3.49
CA ALA A 2 24.94 64.13 2.65
C ALA A 2 23.82 63.34 3.33
N ASP A 3 22.65 63.36 2.72
CA ASP A 3 21.50 62.58 3.12
C ASP A 3 21.80 61.11 2.78
N ALA A 4 21.71 60.26 3.79
CA ALA A 4 21.74 58.81 3.60
C ALA A 4 20.28 58.35 3.45
N ASP A 5 19.96 57.95 2.23
CA ASP A 5 18.71 57.28 1.88
C ASP A 5 18.79 55.83 2.38
N THR A 6 18.18 55.54 3.47
CA THR A 6 17.93 54.16 3.96
C THR A 6 16.71 53.64 3.23
N GLN A 7 16.93 52.81 2.19
CA GLN A 7 15.88 51.95 1.62
C GLN A 7 15.53 50.89 2.65
N ASP A 8 14.35 51.02 3.19
CA ASP A 8 13.66 50.02 3.99
C ASP A 8 13.25 48.88 3.05
N ALA A 9 14.00 47.79 3.07
CA ALA A 9 13.60 46.56 2.39
C ALA A 9 12.47 45.96 3.20
N ALA A 10 11.23 46.16 2.76
CA ALA A 10 10.07 45.44 3.26
C ALA A 10 10.33 43.95 3.01
N GLU A 11 10.59 43.18 4.07
CA GLU A 11 10.41 41.72 4.06
C GLU A 11 8.94 41.47 3.73
N GLU A 12 8.67 40.97 2.54
CA GLU A 12 7.39 40.34 2.23
C GLU A 12 7.25 39.11 3.16
N THR A 13 6.58 39.29 4.28
CA THR A 13 6.05 38.18 5.05
C THR A 13 4.96 37.53 4.18
N THR A 14 5.34 36.49 3.44
CA THR A 14 4.36 35.57 2.85
C THR A 14 3.52 35.03 3.99
N GLU A 15 2.24 35.44 4.06
CA GLU A 15 1.30 34.83 4.98
C GLU A 15 1.36 33.31 4.81
N ALA A 16 1.55 32.57 5.91
CA ALA A 16 1.56 31.11 5.88
C ALA A 16 0.22 30.64 5.31
N LYS A 17 0.27 29.85 4.24
CA LYS A 17 -0.91 29.27 3.61
C LYS A 17 -1.63 28.41 4.65
N ASP A 18 -2.95 28.52 4.74
CA ASP A 18 -3.80 27.68 5.59
C ASP A 18 -4.92 27.12 4.73
N TYR A 19 -4.83 25.83 4.44
CA TYR A 19 -5.81 25.08 3.66
C TYR A 19 -6.84 24.34 4.54
N GLY A 20 -6.78 24.56 5.88
CA GLY A 20 -7.69 23.97 6.84
C GLY A 20 -7.25 22.59 7.34
N THR A 21 -8.23 21.85 7.88
CA THR A 21 -7.98 20.60 8.59
C THR A 21 -8.48 19.40 7.82
N LEU A 22 -7.65 18.35 7.76
CA LEU A 22 -8.00 17.00 7.35
C LEU A 22 -7.98 16.05 8.55
N TYR A 23 -9.04 15.29 8.71
CA TYR A 23 -9.15 14.20 9.68
C TYR A 23 -8.71 12.90 8.99
N VAL A 24 -7.56 12.35 9.39
CA VAL A 24 -6.91 11.24 8.69
C VAL A 24 -6.84 10.02 9.60
N SER A 25 -7.09 8.85 9.04
CA SER A 25 -6.99 7.57 9.75
C SER A 25 -5.55 7.26 10.14
N PHE A 26 -5.28 7.20 11.44
CA PHE A 26 -4.01 6.81 12.04
C PHE A 26 -4.25 5.70 13.08
N PRO A 27 -4.51 4.45 12.65
CA PRO A 27 -4.77 3.36 13.58
C PRO A 27 -3.54 3.07 14.43
N THR A 28 -3.73 3.00 15.74
CA THR A 28 -2.64 2.80 16.71
C THR A 28 -1.76 1.60 16.35
N GLY A 29 -0.45 1.82 16.30
CA GLY A 29 0.54 0.79 16.02
C GLY A 29 0.60 0.30 14.56
N ASN A 30 -0.17 0.88 13.65
CA ASN A 30 -0.12 0.53 12.23
C ASN A 30 1.03 1.27 11.53
N ILE A 31 2.12 0.56 11.22
CA ILE A 31 3.29 1.14 10.53
C ILE A 31 3.23 1.05 9.00
N ARG A 32 2.13 0.55 8.43
CA ARG A 32 1.89 0.60 6.96
C ARG A 32 1.69 2.02 6.46
N ILE A 33 1.33 2.95 7.36
CA ILE A 33 1.21 4.38 7.10
C ILE A 33 2.49 5.15 7.49
N ALA A 34 3.67 4.52 7.41
CA ALA A 34 4.92 5.13 7.89
C ALA A 34 5.23 6.47 7.20
N ILE A 35 4.86 6.64 5.93
CA ILE A 35 5.07 7.90 5.21
C ILE A 35 4.22 9.02 5.82
N ASP A 36 2.99 8.73 6.21
CA ASP A 36 2.09 9.69 6.87
C ASP A 36 2.58 10.02 8.27
N ILE A 37 3.07 9.01 9.02
CA ILE A 37 3.69 9.21 10.33
C ILE A 37 4.90 10.14 10.20
N LEU A 38 5.76 9.91 9.23
CA LEU A 38 6.92 10.78 8.98
C LEU A 38 6.50 12.20 8.63
N ALA A 39 5.53 12.38 7.72
CA ALA A 39 5.03 13.69 7.34
C ALA A 39 4.48 14.47 8.55
N GLN A 40 3.75 13.78 9.44
CA GLN A 40 3.21 14.35 10.67
C GLN A 40 4.30 14.71 11.67
N GLN A 41 5.19 13.75 11.99
CA GLN A 41 6.20 13.93 13.03
C GLN A 41 7.31 14.91 12.63
N LEU A 42 7.63 15.00 11.33
CA LEU A 42 8.58 15.98 10.79
C LEU A 42 7.96 17.37 10.57
N GLY A 43 6.64 17.51 10.74
CA GLY A 43 5.93 18.78 10.62
C GLY A 43 5.63 19.21 9.17
N TYR A 44 5.83 18.33 8.18
CA TYR A 44 5.67 18.67 6.77
C TYR A 44 4.23 19.05 6.40
N PHE A 45 3.21 18.45 7.03
CA PHE A 45 1.81 18.86 6.82
C PHE A 45 1.62 20.34 7.15
N LYS A 46 2.13 20.77 8.31
CA LYS A 46 2.02 22.17 8.75
C LYS A 46 2.81 23.11 7.85
N GLU A 47 3.98 22.69 7.37
CA GLU A 47 4.81 23.49 6.45
C GLU A 47 4.12 23.71 5.10
N GLU A 48 3.37 22.68 4.61
CA GLU A 48 2.57 22.81 3.39
C GLU A 48 1.23 23.52 3.61
N GLY A 49 0.88 23.88 4.86
CA GLY A 49 -0.31 24.67 5.19
C GLY A 49 -1.58 23.83 5.41
N VAL A 50 -1.46 22.56 5.74
CA VAL A 50 -2.59 21.72 6.12
C VAL A 50 -2.43 21.21 7.56
N THR A 51 -3.49 21.29 8.37
CA THR A 51 -3.53 20.65 9.68
C THR A 51 -4.05 19.23 9.53
N VAL A 52 -3.32 18.23 10.00
CA VAL A 52 -3.76 16.85 10.05
C VAL A 52 -4.10 16.45 11.48
N GLU A 53 -5.36 16.09 11.69
CA GLU A 53 -5.86 15.53 12.95
C GLU A 53 -5.91 14.01 12.83
N GLU A 54 -5.14 13.32 13.69
CA GLU A 54 -5.06 11.86 13.72
C GLU A 54 -6.34 11.25 14.30
N VAL A 55 -7.01 10.39 13.55
CA VAL A 55 -8.19 9.64 13.99
C VAL A 55 -7.80 8.17 14.16
N ASN A 56 -7.85 7.65 15.38
CA ASN A 56 -7.59 6.24 15.66
C ASN A 56 -8.76 5.36 15.23
N LEU A 57 -8.89 5.18 13.92
CA LEU A 57 -9.95 4.40 13.30
C LEU A 57 -9.37 3.71 12.06
N GLY A 58 -9.66 2.44 11.85
CA GLY A 58 -9.15 1.66 10.71
C GLY A 58 -10.15 0.64 10.18
N GLY A 59 -9.81 -0.03 9.09
CA GLY A 59 -10.59 -1.09 8.48
C GLY A 59 -12.00 -0.66 8.08
N MET A 60 -12.99 -1.54 8.27
CA MET A 60 -14.38 -1.30 7.87
C MET A 60 -15.05 -0.13 8.61
N ASP A 61 -14.64 0.14 9.87
CA ASP A 61 -15.19 1.27 10.63
C ASP A 61 -14.75 2.60 10.01
N ALA A 62 -13.49 2.70 9.55
CA ALA A 62 -12.99 3.86 8.82
C ALA A 62 -13.66 4.04 7.45
N LEU A 63 -13.86 2.94 6.70
CA LEU A 63 -14.60 2.95 5.42
C LEU A 63 -16.05 3.44 5.62
N THR A 64 -16.69 3.00 6.70
CA THR A 64 -18.04 3.47 7.05
C THR A 64 -18.05 4.96 7.42
N ALA A 65 -17.07 5.41 8.20
CA ALA A 65 -16.96 6.81 8.62
C ALA A 65 -16.74 7.75 7.41
N ILE A 66 -15.89 7.36 6.46
CA ILE A 66 -15.58 8.19 5.28
C ILE A 66 -16.77 8.29 4.32
N ASN A 67 -17.60 7.24 4.24
CA ASN A 67 -18.80 7.20 3.41
C ASN A 67 -19.99 7.92 4.05
N SER A 68 -19.93 8.22 5.36
CA SER A 68 -21.00 8.93 6.05
C SER A 68 -20.89 10.45 5.84
N ALA A 69 -22.01 11.10 5.54
CA ALA A 69 -22.05 12.56 5.40
C ALA A 69 -21.67 13.29 6.70
N ASP A 70 -22.00 12.70 7.86
CA ASP A 70 -21.68 13.22 9.19
C ASP A 70 -20.37 12.64 9.77
N GLY A 71 -19.64 11.83 8.99
CA GLY A 71 -18.42 11.17 9.43
C GLY A 71 -17.27 12.15 9.62
N ASN A 72 -16.47 11.93 10.68
CA ASN A 72 -15.33 12.77 11.04
C ASN A 72 -14.01 12.24 10.42
N LEU A 73 -14.06 11.69 9.22
CA LEU A 73 -12.89 11.16 8.55
C LEU A 73 -12.84 11.66 7.10
N ASP A 74 -11.72 12.26 6.73
CA ASP A 74 -11.51 12.77 5.38
C ASP A 74 -10.70 11.81 4.51
N LEU A 75 -9.78 11.06 5.12
CA LEU A 75 -8.86 10.18 4.40
C LEU A 75 -8.55 8.94 5.22
N LEU A 76 -8.42 7.83 4.53
CA LEU A 76 -7.87 6.62 5.14
C LEU A 76 -6.96 5.87 4.16
N THR A 77 -6.04 5.11 4.75
CA THR A 77 -5.24 4.10 4.06
C THR A 77 -5.73 2.71 4.45
N THR A 78 -6.11 1.91 3.47
CA THR A 78 -6.53 0.53 3.73
C THR A 78 -6.09 -0.42 2.61
N GLY A 79 -6.25 -1.74 2.83
CA GLY A 79 -6.01 -2.75 1.82
C GLY A 79 -6.99 -2.62 0.67
N PHE A 80 -6.49 -2.58 -0.56
CA PHE A 80 -7.28 -2.25 -1.74
C PHE A 80 -8.44 -3.24 -2.01
N VAL A 81 -8.34 -4.49 -1.55
CA VAL A 81 -9.47 -5.44 -1.60
C VAL A 81 -10.67 -4.92 -0.80
N ALA A 82 -10.42 -4.35 0.39
CA ALA A 82 -11.49 -3.79 1.21
C ALA A 82 -12.12 -2.55 0.54
N ASP A 83 -11.32 -1.73 -0.13
CA ASP A 83 -11.81 -0.58 -0.92
C ASP A 83 -12.72 -1.05 -2.05
N LEU A 84 -12.31 -2.09 -2.80
CA LEU A 84 -13.11 -2.67 -3.88
C LEU A 84 -14.43 -3.25 -3.39
N GLN A 85 -14.43 -3.93 -2.23
CA GLN A 85 -15.64 -4.45 -1.61
C GLN A 85 -16.58 -3.32 -1.16
N ALA A 86 -16.03 -2.22 -0.63
CA ALA A 86 -16.80 -1.05 -0.25
C ALA A 86 -17.41 -0.34 -1.48
N ILE A 87 -16.62 -0.17 -2.55
CA ILE A 87 -17.10 0.37 -3.83
C ILE A 87 -18.23 -0.52 -4.37
N GLY A 88 -18.06 -1.84 -4.35
CA GLY A 88 -19.08 -2.80 -4.75
C GLY A 88 -20.35 -2.72 -3.91
N SER A 89 -20.24 -2.34 -2.65
CA SER A 89 -21.34 -2.09 -1.74
C SER A 89 -22.01 -0.71 -1.92
N GLY A 90 -21.56 0.07 -2.90
CA GLY A 90 -22.13 1.37 -3.23
C GLY A 90 -21.50 2.56 -2.49
N TYR A 91 -20.32 2.39 -1.88
CA TYR A 91 -19.60 3.51 -1.26
C TYR A 91 -19.00 4.41 -2.35
N ASP A 92 -19.15 5.72 -2.19
CA ASP A 92 -18.63 6.72 -3.15
C ASP A 92 -17.15 7.04 -2.85
N LEU A 93 -16.31 6.02 -2.94
CA LEU A 93 -14.87 6.14 -2.70
C LEU A 93 -14.11 6.53 -3.97
N THR A 94 -13.01 7.25 -3.77
CA THR A 94 -12.01 7.52 -4.79
C THR A 94 -10.60 7.35 -4.23
N VAL A 95 -9.74 6.67 -4.97
CA VAL A 95 -8.30 6.58 -4.69
C VAL A 95 -7.66 7.89 -5.10
N ILE A 96 -6.82 8.46 -4.23
CA ILE A 96 -6.10 9.71 -4.49
C ILE A 96 -4.58 9.55 -4.42
N GLY A 97 -4.07 8.52 -3.72
CA GLY A 97 -2.66 8.27 -3.50
C GLY A 97 -2.34 6.80 -3.30
N GLY A 98 -1.06 6.50 -3.27
CA GLY A 98 -0.51 5.21 -2.91
C GLY A 98 0.17 5.23 -1.56
N THR A 99 0.41 4.05 -0.99
CA THR A 99 1.19 3.90 0.23
C THR A 99 1.97 2.58 0.21
N ALA A 100 1.66 1.58 1.03
CA ALA A 100 2.33 0.29 0.93
C ALA A 100 1.99 -0.42 -0.40
N VAL A 101 3.02 -0.93 -1.05
CA VAL A 101 2.93 -1.79 -2.23
C VAL A 101 3.59 -3.13 -1.92
N GLU A 102 3.21 -4.16 -2.65
CA GLU A 102 3.68 -5.53 -2.40
C GLU A 102 3.29 -6.04 -1.00
N GLY A 103 4.16 -6.84 -0.35
CA GLY A 103 3.95 -7.27 1.03
C GLY A 103 3.25 -8.63 1.19
N GLY A 104 3.08 -9.42 0.12
CA GLY A 104 2.64 -10.82 0.20
C GLY A 104 3.79 -11.81 0.14
N ALA A 105 3.60 -13.01 0.68
CA ALA A 105 4.56 -14.10 0.64
C ALA A 105 3.90 -15.44 0.34
N ILE A 106 4.66 -16.27 -0.36
CA ILE A 106 4.42 -17.70 -0.52
C ILE A 106 5.30 -18.41 0.48
N ILE A 107 4.71 -19.22 1.34
CA ILE A 107 5.39 -19.90 2.43
C ILE A 107 5.22 -21.41 2.38
N THR A 108 6.15 -22.10 2.98
CA THR A 108 6.09 -23.55 3.22
C THR A 108 6.72 -23.87 4.58
N LYS A 109 6.72 -25.13 4.98
CA LYS A 109 7.46 -25.63 6.14
C LYS A 109 8.96 -25.51 5.88
N LYS A 110 9.72 -25.12 6.91
CA LYS A 110 11.18 -24.93 6.85
C LYS A 110 11.88 -26.15 6.28
N GLY A 111 12.79 -25.92 5.34
CA GLY A 111 13.55 -26.94 4.61
C GLY A 111 12.85 -27.45 3.34
N ASN A 112 11.65 -26.98 3.02
CA ASN A 112 10.90 -27.41 1.83
C ASN A 112 10.84 -26.36 0.70
N ALA A 113 11.39 -25.14 0.89
CA ALA A 113 11.24 -24.07 -0.10
C ALA A 113 11.81 -24.41 -1.48
N ASP A 114 12.96 -25.11 -1.52
CA ASP A 114 13.66 -25.37 -2.77
C ASP A 114 12.86 -26.22 -3.77
N GLN A 115 11.96 -27.09 -3.30
CA GLN A 115 11.11 -27.88 -4.19
C GLN A 115 10.11 -27.04 -4.99
N TYR A 116 9.74 -25.85 -4.48
CA TYR A 116 8.79 -24.93 -5.09
C TYR A 116 9.46 -23.82 -5.90
N LYS A 117 10.80 -23.76 -5.92
CA LYS A 117 11.57 -22.77 -6.66
C LYS A 117 12.06 -23.31 -8.00
N ASP A 118 12.18 -22.42 -8.97
CA ASP A 118 12.81 -22.67 -10.24
C ASP A 118 13.63 -21.45 -10.67
N ALA A 119 14.85 -21.67 -11.17
CA ALA A 119 15.77 -20.59 -11.52
C ALA A 119 15.32 -19.78 -12.76
N GLY A 120 14.50 -20.38 -13.63
CA GLY A 120 13.99 -19.72 -14.85
C GLY A 120 12.69 -18.98 -14.65
N THR A 121 11.84 -19.50 -13.75
CA THR A 121 10.46 -19.03 -13.54
C THR A 121 10.13 -18.73 -12.09
N ILE A 122 11.10 -18.44 -11.24
CA ILE A 122 10.94 -18.20 -9.80
C ILE A 122 10.24 -19.35 -9.08
N LEU A 123 9.08 -19.82 -9.60
CA LEU A 123 8.27 -20.91 -9.05
C LEU A 123 8.34 -22.15 -9.93
N ASN A 124 8.46 -23.30 -9.30
CA ASN A 124 8.26 -24.61 -9.93
C ASN A 124 6.74 -24.86 -10.07
N PHE A 125 6.19 -24.64 -11.27
CA PHE A 125 4.75 -24.71 -11.52
C PHE A 125 4.15 -26.09 -11.25
N ASP A 126 4.87 -27.17 -11.56
CA ASP A 126 4.38 -28.53 -11.31
C ASP A 126 4.30 -28.83 -9.82
N ALA A 127 5.27 -28.34 -9.05
CA ALA A 127 5.23 -28.46 -7.60
C ALA A 127 4.08 -27.63 -6.99
N VAL A 128 3.87 -26.40 -7.48
CA VAL A 128 2.76 -25.53 -7.03
C VAL A 128 1.40 -26.18 -7.36
N LYS A 129 1.22 -26.67 -8.58
CA LYS A 129 -0.04 -27.36 -9.00
C LYS A 129 -0.34 -28.61 -8.19
N SER A 130 0.69 -29.29 -7.70
CA SER A 130 0.55 -30.54 -6.93
C SER A 130 0.45 -30.30 -5.42
N ALA A 131 0.64 -29.08 -4.96
CA ALA A 131 0.61 -28.74 -3.55
C ALA A 131 -0.83 -28.62 -3.02
N LYS A 132 -1.01 -28.93 -1.72
CA LYS A 132 -2.18 -28.47 -0.98
C LYS A 132 -1.95 -27.03 -0.55
N LEU A 133 -2.83 -26.13 -0.95
CA LEU A 133 -2.73 -24.70 -0.70
C LEU A 133 -3.52 -24.28 0.54
N GLY A 134 -2.97 -23.33 1.31
CA GLY A 134 -3.65 -22.74 2.47
C GLY A 134 -3.60 -21.21 2.43
N LEU A 135 -4.74 -20.55 2.59
CA LEU A 135 -4.82 -19.08 2.58
C LEU A 135 -6.09 -18.56 3.25
N GLN A 136 -6.14 -17.26 3.47
CA GLN A 136 -7.41 -16.56 3.70
C GLN A 136 -8.09 -16.25 2.37
N ARG A 137 -9.43 -16.17 2.34
CA ARG A 137 -10.19 -15.94 1.09
C ARG A 137 -9.80 -14.65 0.36
N ASN A 138 -9.31 -13.65 1.07
CA ASN A 138 -8.98 -12.33 0.52
C ASN A 138 -7.46 -12.11 0.41
N GLU A 139 -6.68 -13.18 0.24
CA GLU A 139 -5.22 -13.10 0.25
C GLU A 139 -4.66 -12.61 -1.11
N ALA A 140 -4.10 -11.41 -1.09
CA ALA A 140 -3.54 -10.77 -2.29
C ALA A 140 -2.36 -11.56 -2.89
N ALA A 141 -1.55 -12.23 -2.05
CA ALA A 141 -0.43 -13.02 -2.54
C ALA A 141 -0.87 -14.16 -3.47
N TRP A 142 -2.06 -14.76 -3.22
CA TRP A 142 -2.62 -15.76 -4.14
C TRP A 142 -3.08 -15.12 -5.45
N VAL A 143 -3.74 -13.97 -5.41
CA VAL A 143 -4.17 -13.25 -6.63
C VAL A 143 -2.98 -12.99 -7.56
N ILE A 144 -1.88 -12.50 -7.01
CA ILE A 144 -0.65 -12.23 -7.76
C ILE A 144 -0.01 -13.52 -8.26
N THR A 145 0.05 -14.55 -7.42
CA THR A 145 0.61 -15.87 -7.81
C THR A 145 -0.21 -16.50 -8.93
N ARG A 146 -1.52 -16.48 -8.82
CA ARG A 146 -2.45 -16.98 -9.83
C ARG A 146 -2.20 -16.31 -11.18
N GLN A 147 -2.16 -14.98 -11.18
CA GLN A 147 -1.89 -14.23 -12.41
C GLN A 147 -0.51 -14.55 -12.99
N TYR A 148 0.50 -14.66 -12.13
CA TYR A 148 1.84 -15.04 -12.56
C TYR A 148 1.89 -16.42 -13.21
N LEU A 149 1.19 -17.41 -12.65
CA LEU A 149 1.07 -18.75 -13.24
C LEU A 149 0.44 -18.69 -14.63
N LEU A 150 -0.65 -17.93 -14.80
CA LEU A 150 -1.32 -17.75 -16.09
C LEU A 150 -0.40 -17.07 -17.13
N ASP A 151 0.27 -15.99 -16.73
CA ASP A 151 1.18 -15.23 -17.60
C ASP A 151 2.37 -16.11 -18.10
N ASN A 152 2.68 -17.19 -17.36
CA ASN A 152 3.74 -18.12 -17.68
C ASN A 152 3.24 -19.48 -18.24
N GLY A 153 1.99 -19.53 -18.72
CA GLY A 153 1.46 -20.61 -19.52
C GLY A 153 0.75 -21.74 -18.78
N VAL A 154 0.52 -21.58 -17.46
CA VAL A 154 -0.46 -22.42 -16.73
C VAL A 154 -1.86 -22.04 -17.21
N THR A 155 -2.69 -23.01 -17.54
CA THR A 155 -4.02 -22.74 -18.12
C THR A 155 -5.06 -22.44 -17.06
N GLU A 156 -6.14 -21.75 -17.45
CA GLU A 156 -7.30 -21.51 -16.56
C GLU A 156 -7.92 -22.81 -16.03
N ASP A 157 -7.97 -23.86 -16.84
CA ASP A 157 -8.47 -25.18 -16.41
C ASP A 157 -7.61 -25.79 -15.29
N GLU A 158 -6.27 -25.64 -15.38
CA GLU A 158 -5.34 -26.08 -14.33
C GLU A 158 -5.50 -25.26 -13.06
N ILE A 159 -5.68 -23.93 -13.18
CA ILE A 159 -5.95 -23.06 -12.03
C ILE A 159 -7.28 -23.43 -11.38
N THR A 160 -8.34 -23.61 -12.15
CA THR A 160 -9.65 -24.02 -11.65
C THR A 160 -9.56 -25.35 -10.90
N ALA A 161 -8.75 -26.29 -11.36
CA ALA A 161 -8.52 -27.56 -10.68
C ALA A 161 -7.77 -27.39 -9.34
N ILE A 162 -6.86 -26.40 -9.23
CA ILE A 162 -6.21 -26.03 -7.97
C ILE A 162 -7.24 -25.43 -6.99
N GLU A 163 -8.09 -24.53 -7.48
CA GLU A 163 -9.05 -23.76 -6.69
C GLU A 163 -10.32 -24.55 -6.33
N ASP A 164 -10.49 -25.76 -6.83
CA ASP A 164 -11.61 -26.63 -6.49
C ASP A 164 -11.52 -27.14 -5.04
N GLU A 165 -12.25 -26.50 -4.13
CA GLU A 165 -12.32 -26.90 -2.71
C GLU A 165 -12.77 -28.35 -2.52
N SER A 166 -13.56 -28.91 -3.44
CA SER A 166 -14.08 -30.27 -3.33
C SER A 166 -12.99 -31.34 -3.45
N THR A 167 -11.86 -31.01 -4.07
CA THR A 167 -10.71 -31.90 -4.18
C THR A 167 -9.80 -31.87 -2.94
N GLY A 168 -9.94 -30.87 -2.09
CA GLY A 168 -9.05 -30.62 -0.94
C GLY A 168 -7.67 -30.08 -1.31
N ASN A 169 -7.48 -29.63 -2.56
CA ASN A 169 -6.23 -29.03 -3.01
C ASN A 169 -6.05 -27.59 -2.50
N ILE A 170 -7.13 -26.91 -2.12
CA ILE A 170 -7.11 -25.59 -1.51
C ILE A 170 -7.94 -25.60 -0.24
N ALA A 171 -7.45 -24.92 0.80
CA ALA A 171 -8.15 -24.76 2.07
C ALA A 171 -8.11 -23.30 2.53
N TYR A 172 -9.26 -22.80 3.00
CA TYR A 172 -9.40 -21.44 3.50
C TYR A 172 -9.49 -21.41 5.01
N TYR A 173 -8.76 -20.49 5.60
CA TYR A 173 -8.63 -20.32 7.05
C TYR A 173 -9.17 -18.96 7.49
N ALA A 174 -9.53 -18.86 8.77
CA ALA A 174 -10.13 -17.66 9.34
C ALA A 174 -9.15 -16.49 9.48
N ASP A 175 -7.87 -16.81 9.77
CA ASP A 175 -6.84 -15.82 10.02
C ASP A 175 -5.43 -16.35 9.66
N GLN A 176 -4.43 -15.46 9.69
CA GLN A 176 -3.05 -15.75 9.35
C GLN A 176 -2.40 -16.77 10.29
N THR A 177 -2.79 -16.77 11.57
CA THR A 177 -2.29 -17.74 12.56
C THR A 177 -2.75 -19.16 12.22
N ALA A 178 -4.01 -19.31 11.84
CA ALA A 178 -4.55 -20.59 11.41
C ALA A 178 -3.88 -21.13 10.14
N VAL A 179 -3.57 -20.25 9.17
CA VAL A 179 -2.78 -20.61 7.98
C VAL A 179 -1.39 -21.12 8.37
N ALA A 180 -0.67 -20.38 9.23
CA ALA A 180 0.66 -20.75 9.69
C ALA A 180 0.66 -22.11 10.42
N GLN A 181 -0.33 -22.35 11.29
CA GLN A 181 -0.49 -23.62 12.00
C GLN A 181 -0.80 -24.80 11.05
N ALA A 182 -1.55 -24.56 9.99
CA ALA A 182 -1.87 -25.59 9.00
C ALA A 182 -0.60 -26.04 8.25
N VAL A 183 0.30 -25.11 7.90
CA VAL A 183 1.62 -25.44 7.35
C VAL A 183 2.46 -26.24 8.36
N GLN A 184 2.53 -25.79 9.60
CA GLN A 184 3.29 -26.49 10.66
C GLN A 184 2.83 -27.94 10.85
N LYS A 185 1.52 -28.18 10.78
CA LYS A 185 0.90 -29.51 10.97
C LYS A 185 0.88 -30.37 9.70
N ASP A 186 1.47 -29.92 8.60
CA ASP A 186 1.42 -30.58 7.29
C ASP A 186 -0.02 -30.79 6.74
N GLU A 187 -0.98 -29.98 7.18
CA GLU A 187 -2.35 -29.97 6.63
C GLU A 187 -2.38 -29.37 5.23
N VAL A 188 -1.51 -28.39 4.97
CA VAL A 188 -1.21 -27.79 3.68
C VAL A 188 0.30 -27.76 3.44
N ASN A 189 0.71 -27.76 2.19
CA ASN A 189 2.13 -27.82 1.80
C ASN A 189 2.70 -26.44 1.44
N LEU A 190 1.85 -25.61 0.84
CA LEU A 190 2.18 -24.28 0.38
C LEU A 190 1.08 -23.33 0.86
N ALA A 191 1.43 -22.16 1.34
CA ALA A 191 0.45 -21.22 1.82
C ALA A 191 0.82 -19.77 1.49
N PHE A 192 -0.16 -18.88 1.65
CA PHE A 192 -0.06 -17.47 1.30
C PHE A 192 -0.39 -16.62 2.52
N LEU A 193 0.53 -15.72 2.86
CA LEU A 193 0.40 -14.79 3.99
C LEU A 193 0.90 -13.40 3.59
N PRO A 194 0.46 -12.34 4.26
CA PRO A 194 1.22 -11.10 4.26
C PRO A 194 2.63 -11.37 4.79
N LEU A 195 3.66 -10.82 4.13
CA LEU A 195 5.07 -11.11 4.43
C LEU A 195 5.44 -10.79 5.88
N GLU A 196 4.83 -9.76 6.48
CA GLU A 196 5.02 -9.43 7.90
C GLU A 196 4.68 -10.60 8.83
N TYR A 197 3.58 -11.31 8.55
CA TYR A 197 3.17 -12.49 9.33
C TYR A 197 4.03 -13.71 8.99
N ALA A 198 4.44 -13.86 7.73
CA ALA A 198 5.36 -14.92 7.35
C ALA A 198 6.68 -14.83 8.14
N LEU A 199 7.22 -13.63 8.32
CA LEU A 199 8.43 -13.40 9.10
C LEU A 199 8.19 -13.49 10.62
N LEU A 200 7.09 -12.91 11.12
CA LEU A 200 6.72 -12.97 12.53
C LEU A 200 6.54 -14.42 13.02
N TYR A 201 6.00 -15.27 12.17
CA TYR A 201 5.66 -16.65 12.49
C TYR A 201 6.74 -17.67 12.10
N ALA A 202 7.80 -17.25 11.40
CA ALA A 202 8.83 -18.14 10.85
C ALA A 202 9.36 -19.15 11.88
N ASP A 203 9.83 -18.66 13.02
CA ASP A 203 10.38 -19.53 14.06
C ASP A 203 9.31 -20.23 14.90
N ALA A 204 8.19 -19.55 15.19
CA ALA A 204 7.12 -20.10 16.02
C ALA A 204 6.38 -21.28 15.38
N TYR A 205 6.26 -21.27 14.05
CA TYR A 205 5.52 -22.28 13.28
C TYR A 205 6.39 -23.03 12.27
N ASP A 206 7.72 -22.90 12.36
CA ASP A 206 8.68 -23.60 11.50
C ASP A 206 8.44 -23.34 10.01
N LEU A 207 8.30 -22.05 9.67
CA LEU A 207 7.99 -21.59 8.31
C LEU A 207 9.24 -21.10 7.57
N GLU A 208 9.16 -21.16 6.24
CA GLU A 208 10.16 -20.63 5.32
C GLU A 208 9.45 -19.93 4.14
N VAL A 209 9.99 -18.79 3.72
CA VAL A 209 9.50 -18.08 2.53
C VAL A 209 10.04 -18.75 1.27
N VAL A 210 9.15 -19.12 0.37
CA VAL A 210 9.46 -19.64 -0.97
C VAL A 210 9.78 -18.48 -1.90
N ALA A 211 8.87 -17.50 -2.00
CA ALA A 211 9.01 -16.29 -2.79
C ALA A 211 8.18 -15.17 -2.17
N LYS A 212 8.59 -13.92 -2.42
CA LYS A 212 7.73 -12.76 -2.17
C LYS A 212 6.80 -12.57 -3.36
N ALA A 213 5.58 -12.16 -3.13
CA ALA A 213 4.66 -11.86 -4.23
C ALA A 213 5.16 -10.68 -5.11
N GLY A 214 5.95 -9.77 -4.53
CA GLY A 214 6.66 -8.71 -5.26
C GLY A 214 7.70 -9.20 -6.25
N ASP A 215 8.28 -10.38 -6.03
CA ASP A 215 9.21 -11.01 -6.99
C ASP A 215 8.46 -11.51 -8.24
N LEU A 216 7.16 -11.82 -8.10
CA LEU A 216 6.29 -12.27 -9.18
C LEU A 216 5.67 -11.10 -9.96
N GLN A 217 5.34 -10.04 -9.26
CA GLN A 217 4.82 -8.79 -9.84
C GLN A 217 5.31 -7.60 -9.01
N GLU A 218 6.27 -6.88 -9.56
CA GLU A 218 6.82 -5.69 -8.92
C GLU A 218 5.76 -4.58 -8.81
N ASN A 219 5.78 -3.85 -7.68
CA ASN A 219 4.92 -2.71 -7.38
C ASN A 219 3.41 -3.00 -7.50
N TYR A 220 2.98 -4.26 -7.27
CA TYR A 220 1.55 -4.53 -7.26
C TYR A 220 0.83 -3.77 -6.13
N VAL A 221 -0.41 -3.40 -6.43
CA VAL A 221 -1.26 -2.61 -5.53
C VAL A 221 -1.59 -3.42 -4.28
N CYS A 222 -1.16 -2.94 -3.10
CA CYS A 222 -1.51 -3.54 -1.81
C CYS A 222 -2.47 -2.64 -1.03
N CYS A 223 -2.03 -1.42 -0.71
CA CYS A 223 -2.81 -0.45 0.04
C CYS A 223 -2.92 0.87 -0.72
N ARG A 224 -4.06 1.53 -0.61
CA ARG A 224 -4.32 2.82 -1.26
C ARG A 224 -4.89 3.83 -0.28
N GLU A 225 -4.65 5.08 -0.58
CA GLU A 225 -5.32 6.18 0.07
C GLU A 225 -6.63 6.47 -0.62
N VAL A 226 -7.68 6.45 0.17
CA VAL A 226 -9.03 6.69 -0.32
C VAL A 226 -9.74 7.78 0.48
N THR A 227 -10.54 8.56 -0.25
CA THR A 227 -11.47 9.55 0.29
C THR A 227 -12.82 9.39 -0.41
N SER A 228 -13.85 10.15 -0.02
CA SER A 228 -15.06 10.25 -0.83
C SER A 228 -14.89 11.34 -1.89
N LYS A 229 -15.53 11.18 -3.05
CA LYS A 229 -15.50 12.20 -4.13
C LYS A 229 -15.99 13.55 -3.64
N ALA A 230 -17.00 13.58 -2.76
CA ALA A 230 -17.53 14.81 -2.19
C ALA A 230 -16.48 15.54 -1.32
N ARG A 231 -15.75 14.81 -0.46
CA ARG A 231 -14.71 15.39 0.40
C ARG A 231 -13.52 15.90 -0.40
N LEU A 232 -13.11 15.14 -1.43
CA LEU A 232 -12.05 15.58 -2.33
C LEU A 232 -12.42 16.90 -3.02
N ALA A 233 -13.65 17.02 -3.53
CA ALA A 233 -14.12 18.23 -4.17
C ALA A 233 -14.21 19.44 -3.20
N GLU A 234 -14.62 19.20 -1.96
CA GLU A 234 -14.75 20.23 -0.93
C GLU A 234 -13.40 20.75 -0.41
N LYS A 235 -12.42 19.85 -0.23
CA LYS A 235 -11.14 20.13 0.42
C LYS A 235 -9.93 19.96 -0.51
N LYS A 236 -10.10 20.18 -1.81
CA LYS A 236 -9.08 19.87 -2.82
C LYS A 236 -7.70 20.44 -2.49
N ASP A 237 -7.61 21.70 -2.11
CA ASP A 237 -6.33 22.37 -1.82
C ASP A 237 -5.65 21.76 -0.58
N ALA A 238 -6.42 21.34 0.42
CA ALA A 238 -5.90 20.63 1.59
C ALA A 238 -5.34 19.25 1.19
N PHE A 239 -5.99 18.52 0.29
CA PHE A 239 -5.47 17.25 -0.23
C PHE A 239 -4.20 17.44 -1.07
N VAL A 240 -4.10 18.51 -1.87
CA VAL A 240 -2.85 18.84 -2.59
C VAL A 240 -1.71 19.10 -1.60
N ALA A 241 -1.95 19.90 -0.57
CA ALA A 241 -0.95 20.19 0.47
C ALA A 241 -0.55 18.92 1.25
N TYR A 242 -1.52 18.05 1.54
CA TYR A 242 -1.30 16.75 2.16
C TYR A 242 -0.37 15.87 1.31
N GLU A 243 -0.64 15.73 0.01
CA GLU A 243 0.19 14.93 -0.88
C GLU A 243 1.59 15.52 -1.04
N LYS A 244 1.75 16.86 -1.10
CA LYS A 244 3.08 17.50 -1.10
C LYS A 244 3.90 17.09 0.14
N ALA A 245 3.30 17.16 1.32
CA ALA A 245 3.94 16.76 2.57
C ALA A 245 4.35 15.28 2.56
N ARG A 246 3.49 14.40 2.04
CA ARG A 246 3.79 12.96 1.93
C ARG A 246 4.92 12.67 0.94
N ILE A 247 4.92 13.31 -0.22
CA ILE A 247 6.01 13.16 -1.20
C ILE A 247 7.34 13.58 -0.58
N ARG A 248 7.39 14.67 0.19
CA ARG A 248 8.58 15.10 0.94
C ARG A 248 9.00 14.07 1.99
N ALA A 249 8.05 13.51 2.73
CA ALA A 249 8.33 12.45 3.71
C ALA A 249 8.81 11.17 3.03
N PHE A 250 8.30 10.86 1.86
CA PHE A 250 8.75 9.72 1.05
C PHE A 250 10.18 9.91 0.55
N GLU A 251 10.54 11.12 0.12
CA GLU A 251 11.93 11.44 -0.19
C GLU A 251 12.86 11.20 1.02
N TYR A 252 12.48 11.70 2.19
CA TYR A 252 13.23 11.49 3.42
C TYR A 252 13.37 10.00 3.78
N TYR A 253 12.29 9.23 3.67
CA TYR A 253 12.34 7.78 3.83
C TYR A 253 13.33 7.13 2.84
N LYS A 254 13.29 7.52 1.57
CA LYS A 254 14.18 6.98 0.52
C LYS A 254 15.65 7.32 0.75
N GLN A 255 15.97 8.47 1.35
CA GLN A 255 17.33 8.80 1.74
C GLN A 255 17.87 7.78 2.77
N GLY A 256 17.05 7.25 3.65
CA GLY A 256 17.42 6.21 4.62
C GLY A 256 17.81 4.85 3.99
N GLU A 257 17.57 4.63 2.69
CA GLU A 257 18.08 3.44 2.00
C GLU A 257 19.60 3.49 1.76
N THR A 258 20.19 4.69 1.78
CA THR A 258 21.62 4.91 1.49
C THR A 258 22.36 5.70 2.57
N ASP A 259 21.65 6.30 3.52
CA ASP A 259 22.20 7.07 4.65
C ASP A 259 21.73 6.46 5.98
N ASP A 260 22.66 5.82 6.69
CA ASP A 260 22.37 5.15 7.96
C ASP A 260 21.88 6.12 9.05
N SER A 261 22.27 7.39 9.02
CA SER A 261 21.80 8.39 9.99
C SER A 261 20.35 8.74 9.76
N VAL A 262 19.95 8.94 8.50
CA VAL A 262 18.54 9.17 8.12
C VAL A 262 17.71 7.92 8.40
N ARG A 263 18.22 6.73 8.07
CA ARG A 263 17.55 5.47 8.38
C ARG A 263 17.26 5.33 9.86
N GLN A 264 18.25 5.60 10.71
CA GLN A 264 18.08 5.52 12.16
C GLN A 264 17.04 6.52 12.66
N ASP A 265 16.99 7.73 12.10
CA ASP A 265 16.00 8.74 12.46
C ASP A 265 14.59 8.32 12.05
N VAL A 266 14.41 7.87 10.82
CA VAL A 266 13.13 7.31 10.32
C VAL A 266 12.63 6.17 11.22
N VAL A 267 13.50 5.21 11.54
CA VAL A 267 13.17 4.08 12.41
C VAL A 267 12.75 4.54 13.80
N ASN A 268 13.49 5.48 14.39
CA ASN A 268 13.18 6.02 15.72
C ASN A 268 11.84 6.76 15.75
N ILE A 269 11.55 7.57 14.73
CA ILE A 269 10.28 8.30 14.61
C ILE A 269 9.11 7.31 14.56
N VAL A 270 9.17 6.34 13.65
CA VAL A 270 8.08 5.36 13.47
C VAL A 270 7.94 4.44 14.69
N ALA A 271 9.04 4.00 15.30
CA ALA A 271 9.04 3.19 16.51
C ALA A 271 8.41 3.95 17.69
N SER A 272 8.80 5.20 17.89
CA SER A 272 8.26 6.05 18.95
C SER A 272 6.75 6.26 18.81
N TRP A 273 6.30 6.56 17.58
CA TRP A 273 4.87 6.75 17.31
C TRP A 273 4.06 5.46 17.48
N SER A 274 4.57 4.34 16.96
CA SER A 274 3.85 3.06 16.93
C SER A 274 3.93 2.25 18.22
N GLY A 275 4.90 2.57 19.10
CA GLY A 275 5.20 1.78 20.29
C GLY A 275 5.85 0.41 19.99
N LYS A 276 6.41 0.24 18.79
CA LYS A 276 7.10 -0.99 18.39
C LYS A 276 8.61 -0.88 18.63
N GLU A 277 9.26 -2.04 18.77
CA GLU A 277 10.73 -2.11 18.91
C GLU A 277 11.42 -1.63 17.62
N THR A 278 12.54 -0.93 17.76
CA THR A 278 13.28 -0.36 16.63
C THR A 278 13.74 -1.42 15.63
N ASP A 279 14.21 -2.57 16.10
CA ASP A 279 14.66 -3.67 15.24
C ASP A 279 13.52 -4.22 14.36
N TYR A 280 12.31 -4.29 14.93
CA TYR A 280 11.11 -4.68 14.18
C TYR A 280 10.78 -3.64 13.11
N VAL A 281 10.78 -2.35 13.47
CA VAL A 281 10.50 -1.25 12.54
C VAL A 281 11.54 -1.18 11.43
N ASP A 282 12.83 -1.31 11.76
CA ASP A 282 13.91 -1.33 10.79
C ASP A 282 13.75 -2.47 9.78
N THR A 283 13.49 -3.68 10.27
CA THR A 283 13.22 -4.85 9.42
C THR A 283 12.01 -4.62 8.53
N TYR A 284 10.94 -4.05 9.08
CA TYR A 284 9.72 -3.79 8.32
C TYR A 284 9.93 -2.76 7.21
N LEU A 285 10.58 -1.63 7.52
CA LEU A 285 10.74 -0.50 6.59
C LEU A 285 11.85 -0.74 5.56
N TYR A 286 12.97 -1.34 5.97
CA TYR A 286 14.17 -1.44 5.15
C TYR A 286 14.63 -2.88 4.91
N GLY A 287 14.09 -3.86 5.61
CA GLY A 287 14.40 -5.29 5.44
C GLY A 287 13.66 -5.96 4.26
N GLY A 288 12.93 -5.19 3.44
CA GLY A 288 12.21 -5.71 2.28
C GLY A 288 10.92 -6.45 2.62
N VAL A 289 10.31 -6.14 3.77
CA VAL A 289 8.99 -6.67 4.18
C VAL A 289 7.89 -5.96 3.42
N THR A 290 8.00 -4.65 3.26
CA THR A 290 7.10 -3.83 2.45
C THR A 290 7.90 -2.81 1.66
N LYS A 291 7.29 -2.28 0.62
CA LYS A 291 7.78 -1.11 -0.12
C LYS A 291 6.72 -0.02 -0.04
N TYR A 292 7.12 1.21 -0.26
CA TYR A 292 6.22 2.36 -0.34
C TYR A 292 6.28 3.00 -1.71
N ALA A 293 5.14 3.47 -2.18
CA ALA A 293 5.00 4.28 -3.37
C ALA A 293 3.82 5.24 -3.17
N THR A 294 4.05 6.53 -3.24
CA THR A 294 3.02 7.55 -3.01
C THR A 294 2.11 7.77 -4.22
N ASP A 295 2.56 7.37 -5.40
CA ASP A 295 1.79 7.47 -6.64
C ASP A 295 0.49 6.66 -6.60
N PRO A 296 -0.66 7.20 -7.06
CA PRO A 296 -1.92 6.47 -7.15
C PRO A 296 -1.83 5.19 -8.00
N ASN A 297 -1.02 5.20 -9.07
CA ASN A 297 -0.78 4.07 -9.97
C ASN A 297 -2.06 3.48 -10.57
N THR A 298 -2.75 4.28 -11.38
CA THR A 298 -3.99 3.88 -12.05
C THR A 298 -3.82 2.62 -12.91
N ALA A 299 -2.71 2.50 -13.63
CA ALA A 299 -2.42 1.32 -14.45
C ALA A 299 -2.29 0.05 -13.59
N GLY A 300 -1.59 0.15 -12.46
CA GLY A 300 -1.48 -0.95 -11.49
C GLY A 300 -2.82 -1.32 -10.85
N ILE A 301 -3.66 -0.32 -10.56
CA ILE A 301 -5.03 -0.55 -10.06
C ILE A 301 -5.86 -1.34 -11.07
N VAL A 302 -5.88 -0.94 -12.34
CA VAL A 302 -6.61 -1.65 -13.39
C VAL A 302 -6.14 -3.11 -13.50
N LYS A 303 -4.83 -3.31 -13.57
CA LYS A 303 -4.23 -4.66 -13.64
C LYS A 303 -4.59 -5.52 -12.41
N TYR A 304 -4.54 -4.93 -11.21
CA TYR A 304 -4.90 -5.66 -9.99
C TYR A 304 -6.38 -6.03 -9.94
N VAL A 305 -7.27 -5.11 -10.32
CA VAL A 305 -8.72 -5.38 -10.36
C VAL A 305 -9.06 -6.50 -11.34
N GLU A 306 -8.42 -6.54 -12.51
CA GLU A 306 -8.58 -7.63 -13.47
C GLU A 306 -8.15 -8.97 -12.87
N ALA A 307 -6.96 -9.04 -12.27
CA ALA A 307 -6.45 -10.25 -11.63
C ALA A 307 -7.34 -10.70 -10.45
N ALA A 308 -7.80 -9.78 -9.61
CA ALA A 308 -8.68 -10.04 -8.48
C ALA A 308 -10.07 -10.53 -8.92
N ASN A 309 -10.60 -9.94 -10.01
CA ASN A 309 -11.87 -10.39 -10.59
C ASN A 309 -11.75 -11.81 -11.16
N ASN A 310 -10.69 -12.09 -11.92
CA ASN A 310 -10.41 -13.40 -12.50
C ASN A 310 -10.20 -14.49 -11.43
N SER A 311 -9.68 -14.12 -10.25
CA SER A 311 -9.53 -15.06 -9.13
C SER A 311 -10.82 -15.35 -8.37
N GLY A 312 -11.92 -14.70 -8.72
CA GLY A 312 -13.19 -14.81 -7.97
C GLY A 312 -13.22 -14.02 -6.66
N LEU A 313 -12.13 -13.33 -6.29
CA LEU A 313 -12.03 -12.57 -5.04
C LEU A 313 -13.11 -11.49 -4.91
N LEU A 314 -13.54 -10.90 -6.02
CA LEU A 314 -14.52 -9.82 -6.07
C LEU A 314 -15.95 -10.27 -6.29
N GLN A 315 -16.22 -11.58 -6.43
CA GLN A 315 -17.59 -12.09 -6.70
C GLN A 315 -18.61 -11.68 -5.65
N SER A 316 -18.20 -11.52 -4.40
CA SER A 316 -19.09 -11.09 -3.30
C SER A 316 -19.26 -9.56 -3.20
N ALA A 317 -18.55 -8.78 -4.00
CA ALA A 317 -18.54 -7.32 -3.90
C ALA A 317 -19.79 -6.63 -4.48
N GLY A 318 -20.69 -7.37 -5.16
CA GLY A 318 -21.93 -6.82 -5.70
C GLY A 318 -21.80 -6.08 -7.03
N ILE A 319 -20.58 -5.95 -7.56
CA ILE A 319 -20.30 -5.40 -8.89
C ILE A 319 -19.59 -6.47 -9.73
N ASP A 320 -19.93 -6.54 -11.00
CA ASP A 320 -19.13 -7.25 -11.99
C ASP A 320 -17.95 -6.35 -12.43
N PHE A 321 -16.82 -6.50 -11.77
CA PHE A 321 -15.61 -5.74 -12.07
C PHE A 321 -15.01 -6.07 -13.45
N ALA A 322 -15.44 -7.13 -14.13
CA ALA A 322 -15.05 -7.38 -15.52
C ALA A 322 -15.63 -6.34 -16.48
N SER A 323 -16.82 -5.79 -16.15
CA SER A 323 -17.50 -4.76 -16.93
C SER A 323 -17.44 -3.37 -16.31
N TYR A 324 -16.90 -3.25 -15.08
CA TYR A 324 -16.84 -1.99 -14.34
C TYR A 324 -15.54 -1.25 -14.62
N ASP A 325 -15.65 0.00 -15.06
CA ASP A 325 -14.46 0.85 -15.20
C ASP A 325 -14.01 1.41 -13.85
N ILE A 326 -13.03 0.76 -13.21
CA ILE A 326 -12.49 1.17 -11.93
C ILE A 326 -11.83 2.56 -11.97
N LYS A 327 -11.44 3.06 -13.15
CA LYS A 327 -10.86 4.41 -13.29
C LYS A 327 -11.80 5.49 -12.79
N GLN A 328 -13.12 5.28 -12.81
CA GLN A 328 -14.08 6.23 -12.22
C GLN A 328 -13.96 6.40 -10.69
N ASN A 329 -13.23 5.49 -10.01
CA ASN A 329 -12.92 5.54 -8.60
C ASN A 329 -11.43 5.89 -8.34
N VAL A 330 -10.78 6.53 -9.30
CA VAL A 330 -9.40 7.03 -9.16
C VAL A 330 -9.39 8.49 -9.56
N ASP A 331 -8.93 9.36 -8.66
CA ASP A 331 -8.73 10.78 -8.96
C ASP A 331 -7.28 11.15 -8.60
N THR A 332 -6.46 11.25 -9.61
CA THR A 332 -5.02 11.53 -9.46
C THR A 332 -4.71 13.03 -9.38
N SER A 333 -5.72 13.90 -9.39
CA SER A 333 -5.53 15.34 -9.58
C SER A 333 -4.79 16.01 -8.41
N ALA A 334 -5.04 15.59 -7.18
CA ALA A 334 -4.35 16.15 -6.00
C ALA A 334 -2.86 15.75 -6.00
N TYR A 335 -2.56 14.47 -6.21
CA TYR A 335 -1.18 13.98 -6.30
C TYR A 335 -0.44 14.59 -7.50
N GLY A 336 -1.08 14.60 -8.67
CA GLY A 336 -0.49 15.17 -9.90
C GLY A 336 -0.14 16.64 -9.78
N GLN A 337 -1.00 17.43 -9.13
CA GLN A 337 -0.71 18.83 -8.82
C GLN A 337 0.46 18.93 -7.83
N ALA A 338 0.44 18.15 -6.73
CA ALA A 338 1.46 18.16 -5.71
C ALA A 338 2.86 17.86 -6.27
N ILE A 339 3.02 16.77 -7.03
CA ILE A 339 4.31 16.41 -7.61
C ILE A 339 4.78 17.39 -8.69
N THR A 340 3.85 17.95 -9.48
CA THR A 340 4.17 18.97 -10.48
C THR A 340 4.69 20.24 -9.83
N GLU A 341 4.09 20.69 -8.73
CA GLU A 341 4.53 21.87 -7.99
C GLU A 341 5.89 21.62 -7.33
N LEU A 342 6.08 20.46 -6.64
CA LEU A 342 7.35 20.12 -6.02
C LEU A 342 8.51 20.03 -7.03
N ALA A 343 8.30 19.40 -8.18
CA ALA A 343 9.29 19.32 -9.24
C ALA A 343 9.65 20.71 -9.82
N LYS A 344 8.65 21.59 -9.94
CA LYS A 344 8.86 22.96 -10.40
C LYS A 344 9.59 23.84 -9.37
N GLU A 345 9.24 23.70 -8.09
CA GLU A 345 9.86 24.43 -6.99
C GLU A 345 11.32 23.98 -6.75
N ASN A 346 11.64 22.73 -7.11
CA ASN A 346 12.94 22.08 -6.90
C ASN A 346 13.47 21.47 -8.21
N PRO A 347 13.83 22.28 -9.22
CA PRO A 347 14.15 21.78 -10.56
C PRO A 347 15.39 20.88 -10.64
N ASP A 348 16.29 20.96 -9.66
CA ASP A 348 17.50 20.13 -9.57
C ASP A 348 17.29 18.85 -8.75
N ASN A 349 16.09 18.63 -8.21
CA ASN A 349 15.77 17.43 -7.42
C ASN A 349 15.40 16.27 -8.32
N ALA A 350 16.34 15.33 -8.52
CA ALA A 350 16.16 14.16 -9.35
C ALA A 350 15.04 13.21 -8.83
N PHE A 351 14.79 13.19 -7.52
CA PHE A 351 13.75 12.35 -6.92
C PHE A 351 12.36 12.83 -7.36
N TYR A 352 12.07 14.13 -7.25
CA TYR A 352 10.78 14.67 -7.69
C TYR A 352 10.60 14.56 -9.21
N ALA A 353 11.69 14.75 -9.98
CA ALA A 353 11.64 14.54 -11.43
C ALA A 353 11.26 13.10 -11.80
N SER A 354 11.83 12.10 -11.10
CA SER A 354 11.52 10.70 -11.35
C SER A 354 10.09 10.34 -10.94
N LEU A 355 9.56 10.87 -9.83
CA LEU A 355 8.18 10.66 -9.42
C LEU A 355 7.19 11.30 -10.40
N LEU A 356 7.51 12.47 -10.95
CA LEU A 356 6.68 13.12 -11.96
C LEU A 356 6.65 12.30 -13.26
N GLU A 357 7.77 11.72 -13.69
CA GLU A 357 7.84 10.82 -14.83
C GLU A 357 7.00 9.57 -14.60
N GLN A 358 7.13 8.95 -13.40
CA GLN A 358 6.31 7.80 -13.00
C GLN A 358 4.82 8.16 -13.02
N TYR A 359 4.42 9.28 -12.42
CA TYR A 359 3.05 9.75 -12.43
C TYR A 359 2.48 9.89 -13.85
N ASN A 360 3.25 10.48 -14.75
CA ASN A 360 2.85 10.67 -16.15
C ASN A 360 2.75 9.33 -16.92
N THR A 361 3.45 8.29 -16.47
CA THR A 361 3.40 6.96 -17.07
C THR A 361 2.22 6.14 -16.56
N ASP A 362 2.02 6.14 -15.26
CA ASP A 362 1.14 5.20 -14.58
C ASP A 362 -0.32 5.69 -14.47
N ASN A 363 -0.57 6.99 -14.72
CA ASN A 363 -1.88 7.61 -14.50
C ASN A 363 -2.52 8.23 -15.77
N GLN A 364 -2.26 7.65 -16.93
CA GLN A 364 -2.86 8.06 -18.20
C GLN A 364 -4.25 7.47 -18.44
#